data_97b1079dccd6cf00490b5baf15b48686
#
_entry.id   97b1079dccd6cf00490b5baf15b48686
#
_cell.length_a   1.000
_cell.length_b   1.000
_cell.length_c   1.000
_cell.angle_alpha   90.00
_cell.angle_beta   90.00
_cell.angle_gamma   90.00
#
_symmetry.space_group_name_H-M   'P 1'
#
loop_
_entity.id
_entity.type
_entity.pdbx_description
1 polymer ?
#
loop_
_entity_poly.entity_id
_entity_poly.type
_entity_poly.pdbx_seq_one_letter_code
_entity_poly.pdbx_strand_id
1 'polypeptide(L)'
;MSKYGLIAPRRYSEVIVANAFFACALLSVVTTICIVGILIKDTFVFFSTVSMWEFITNPQWTPLFEPQNWGIRPLVYGTLTVTIGAIFIALPVGLGSAIYLSEYASPRFRNVVKPILEILAGIPTIVYGYFALVFITPVLQYFIPGLGVFNALSASIAVGIMVTPMISSLSEEALRAVPNAMREGALALGSTKYESTVKVVIPYALSGIVASVVLAASRALGETMIVTVAAGATPKLSLNPLESVQTLTAYIVQVTMGDTPAHSVEYFSIFAVGITLFVFTLVMNMAANYVTDRYRIGE
;
A
#
# COMPACT_ATOMS: atom_id res chain seq x y z
N MET A 1 -14.73 -4.22 56.41
CA MET A 1 -14.80 -2.76 56.57
C MET A 1 -13.44 -2.17 56.20
N SER A 2 -13.30 -1.55 55.09
CA SER A 2 -12.57 -0.30 54.83
C SER A 2 -12.75 0.12 53.42
N LYS A 3 -13.68 1.02 53.16
CA LYS A 3 -13.84 1.81 51.96
C LYS A 3 -12.80 2.94 52.02
N TYR A 4 -11.80 2.88 51.20
CA TYR A 4 -11.06 4.08 50.79
C TYR A 4 -11.10 4.18 49.27
N GLY A 5 -12.20 4.72 48.80
CA GLY A 5 -12.25 5.36 47.49
C GLY A 5 -11.42 6.63 47.55
N LEU A 6 -10.14 6.54 47.26
CA LEU A 6 -9.31 7.71 46.96
C LEU A 6 -9.76 8.26 45.60
N ILE A 7 -10.76 9.14 45.63
CA ILE A 7 -11.01 10.07 44.50
C ILE A 7 -9.82 11.03 44.52
N ALA A 8 -8.79 10.70 43.78
CA ALA A 8 -7.68 11.62 43.53
C ALA A 8 -8.26 12.92 42.96
N PRO A 9 -7.89 14.11 43.48
CA PRO A 9 -8.36 15.36 42.92
C PRO A 9 -7.99 15.40 41.45
N ARG A 10 -8.99 15.52 40.56
CA ARG A 10 -8.78 15.73 39.13
C ARG A 10 -7.84 16.94 38.98
N ARG A 11 -6.58 16.69 38.67
CA ARG A 11 -5.63 17.77 38.41
C ARG A 11 -6.13 18.50 37.17
N TYR A 12 -6.26 19.81 37.24
CA TYR A 12 -6.66 20.65 36.13
C TYR A 12 -5.84 20.37 34.86
N SER A 13 -4.56 19.98 35.00
CA SER A 13 -3.68 19.51 33.95
C SER A 13 -4.21 18.28 33.22
N GLU A 14 -4.83 17.32 33.89
CA GLU A 14 -5.38 16.12 33.25
C GLU A 14 -6.59 16.44 32.37
N VAL A 15 -7.44 17.36 32.81
CA VAL A 15 -8.60 17.82 32.03
C VAL A 15 -8.15 18.59 30.79
N ILE A 16 -7.14 19.46 30.94
CA ILE A 16 -6.58 20.22 29.80
C ILE A 16 -5.97 19.27 28.77
N VAL A 17 -5.17 18.30 29.19
CA VAL A 17 -4.54 17.31 28.32
C VAL A 17 -5.59 16.43 27.64
N ALA A 18 -6.60 15.94 28.36
CA ALA A 18 -7.68 15.15 27.79
C ALA A 18 -8.45 15.94 26.73
N ASN A 19 -8.77 17.21 26.99
CA ASN A 19 -9.46 18.07 26.03
C ASN A 19 -8.58 18.39 24.81
N ALA A 20 -7.26 18.56 24.99
CA ALA A 20 -6.33 18.75 23.89
C ALA A 20 -6.28 17.51 22.98
N PHE A 21 -6.17 16.31 23.55
CA PHE A 21 -6.22 15.08 22.75
C PHE A 21 -7.57 14.87 22.06
N PHE A 22 -8.68 15.19 22.74
CA PHE A 22 -10.00 15.16 22.12
C PHE A 22 -10.10 16.13 20.93
N ALA A 23 -9.60 17.35 21.07
CA ALA A 23 -9.59 18.34 20.00
C ALA A 23 -8.73 17.87 18.80
N CYS A 24 -7.57 17.26 19.05
CA CYS A 24 -6.75 16.66 17.99
C CYS A 24 -7.48 15.52 17.27
N ALA A 25 -8.14 14.63 18.02
CA ALA A 25 -8.92 13.54 17.44
C ALA A 25 -10.10 14.08 16.60
N LEU A 26 -10.82 15.06 17.15
CA LEU A 26 -11.95 15.71 16.44
C LEU A 26 -11.46 16.39 15.16
N LEU A 27 -10.36 17.12 15.20
CA LEU A 27 -9.77 17.77 14.04
C LEU A 27 -9.42 16.74 12.94
N SER A 28 -8.81 15.62 13.30
CA SER A 28 -8.49 14.54 12.35
C SER A 28 -9.75 13.99 11.67
N VAL A 29 -10.80 13.71 12.44
CA VAL A 29 -12.06 13.19 11.90
C VAL A 29 -12.74 14.24 10.99
N VAL A 30 -12.82 15.50 11.41
CA VAL A 30 -13.40 16.58 10.61
C VAL A 30 -12.63 16.77 9.31
N THR A 31 -11.31 16.79 9.36
CA THR A 31 -10.49 16.92 8.15
C THR A 31 -10.76 15.78 7.17
N THR A 32 -10.82 14.53 7.67
CA THR A 32 -11.13 13.37 6.82
C THR A 32 -12.51 13.49 6.17
N ILE A 33 -13.53 13.88 6.94
CA ILE A 33 -14.89 14.09 6.41
C ILE A 33 -14.90 15.20 5.37
N CYS A 34 -14.19 16.31 5.59
CA CYS A 34 -14.09 17.40 4.64
C CYS A 34 -13.41 16.94 3.32
N ILE A 35 -12.32 16.21 3.39
CA ILE A 35 -11.61 15.66 2.21
C ILE A 35 -12.56 14.76 1.40
N VAL A 36 -13.22 13.82 2.05
CA VAL A 36 -14.17 12.91 1.38
C VAL A 36 -15.36 13.70 0.82
N GLY A 37 -15.86 14.70 1.55
CA GLY A 37 -16.97 15.57 1.11
C GLY A 37 -16.61 16.35 -0.16
N ILE A 38 -15.42 16.95 -0.23
CA ILE A 38 -14.94 17.66 -1.43
C ILE A 38 -14.77 16.67 -2.58
N LEU A 39 -14.15 15.53 -2.33
CA LEU A 39 -13.95 14.48 -3.32
C LEU A 39 -15.27 14.04 -3.97
N ILE A 40 -16.28 13.77 -3.15
CA ILE A 40 -17.62 13.39 -3.62
C ILE A 40 -18.28 14.54 -4.40
N LYS A 41 -18.28 15.76 -3.84
CA LYS A 41 -18.89 16.92 -4.47
C LYS A 41 -18.36 17.16 -5.89
N ASP A 42 -17.05 17.22 -6.05
CA ASP A 42 -16.42 17.54 -7.33
C ASP A 42 -16.49 16.36 -8.31
N THR A 43 -16.57 15.12 -7.80
CA THR A 43 -16.90 13.94 -8.60
C THR A 43 -18.33 14.04 -9.20
N PHE A 44 -19.30 14.53 -8.45
CA PHE A 44 -20.64 14.77 -8.99
C PHE A 44 -20.64 15.83 -10.11
N VAL A 45 -19.81 16.87 -9.99
CA VAL A 45 -19.65 17.86 -11.07
C VAL A 45 -19.10 17.19 -12.33
N PHE A 46 -18.09 16.31 -12.23
CA PHE A 46 -17.58 15.54 -13.35
C PHE A 46 -18.67 14.69 -14.02
N PHE A 47 -19.44 13.92 -13.24
CA PHE A 47 -20.48 13.05 -13.77
C PHE A 47 -21.74 13.80 -14.27
N SER A 48 -21.86 15.10 -14.04
CA SER A 48 -22.88 15.92 -14.69
C SER A 48 -22.60 16.15 -16.18
N THR A 49 -21.32 16.03 -16.59
CA THR A 49 -20.86 16.22 -17.98
C THR A 49 -20.53 14.91 -18.66
N VAL A 50 -19.90 13.97 -17.94
CA VAL A 50 -19.45 12.67 -18.45
C VAL A 50 -20.35 11.56 -17.93
N SER A 51 -20.82 10.67 -18.82
CA SER A 51 -21.65 9.53 -18.41
C SER A 51 -20.85 8.55 -17.53
N MET A 52 -21.43 8.14 -16.40
CA MET A 52 -20.85 7.12 -15.53
C MET A 52 -20.66 5.78 -16.26
N TRP A 53 -21.55 5.47 -17.20
CA TRP A 53 -21.44 4.26 -18.02
C TRP A 53 -20.22 4.32 -18.95
N GLU A 54 -20.01 5.44 -19.60
CA GLU A 54 -18.81 5.68 -20.42
C GLU A 54 -17.54 5.58 -19.59
N PHE A 55 -17.52 6.22 -18.43
CA PHE A 55 -16.38 6.18 -17.51
C PHE A 55 -15.95 4.74 -17.13
N ILE A 56 -16.91 3.86 -16.90
CA ILE A 56 -16.63 2.48 -16.50
C ILE A 56 -16.32 1.58 -17.71
N THR A 57 -16.97 1.78 -18.85
CA THR A 57 -16.94 0.79 -19.96
C THR A 57 -15.98 1.15 -21.10
N ASN A 58 -15.72 2.45 -21.32
CA ASN A 58 -14.84 2.88 -22.42
C ASN A 58 -13.41 2.31 -22.21
N PRO A 59 -12.80 1.70 -23.22
CA PRO A 59 -11.44 1.18 -23.15
C PRO A 59 -10.34 2.23 -23.31
N GLN A 60 -10.69 3.48 -23.58
CA GLN A 60 -9.72 4.55 -23.86
C GLN A 60 -9.80 5.64 -22.79
N TRP A 61 -8.63 6.13 -22.38
CA TRP A 61 -8.45 7.26 -21.48
C TRP A 61 -7.61 8.32 -22.16
N THR A 62 -8.25 9.33 -22.75
CA THR A 62 -7.57 10.42 -23.49
C THR A 62 -8.17 11.79 -23.13
N PRO A 63 -8.24 12.17 -21.86
CA PRO A 63 -8.90 13.42 -21.44
C PRO A 63 -8.20 14.68 -21.95
N LEU A 64 -6.88 14.59 -22.19
CA LEU A 64 -6.04 15.74 -22.63
C LEU A 64 -5.86 15.82 -24.15
N PHE A 65 -6.53 14.94 -24.91
CA PHE A 65 -6.43 14.88 -26.37
C PHE A 65 -7.81 14.84 -27.00
N GLU A 66 -7.97 15.38 -28.20
CA GLU A 66 -9.20 15.27 -28.99
C GLU A 66 -9.13 14.10 -29.98
N PRO A 67 -10.19 13.25 -30.06
CA PRO A 67 -11.41 13.26 -29.27
C PRO A 67 -11.16 12.80 -27.81
N GLN A 68 -11.81 13.50 -26.85
CA GLN A 68 -11.72 13.14 -25.43
C GLN A 68 -12.43 11.81 -25.16
N ASN A 69 -11.77 10.92 -24.44
CA ASN A 69 -12.35 9.65 -23.96
C ASN A 69 -12.09 9.51 -22.45
N TRP A 70 -13.13 9.12 -21.74
CA TRP A 70 -13.16 9.15 -20.26
C TRP A 70 -13.19 7.74 -19.62
N GLY A 71 -12.68 6.71 -20.28
CA GLY A 71 -12.70 5.34 -19.76
C GLY A 71 -11.63 5.09 -18.71
N ILE A 72 -11.99 4.86 -17.46
CA ILE A 72 -11.07 4.65 -16.31
C ILE A 72 -10.25 3.35 -16.40
N ARG A 73 -10.69 2.37 -17.20
CA ARG A 73 -10.12 1.03 -17.28
C ARG A 73 -8.59 1.00 -17.48
N PRO A 74 -7.99 1.75 -18.43
CA PRO A 74 -6.54 1.75 -18.62
C PRO A 74 -5.75 2.13 -17.36
N LEU A 75 -6.23 3.12 -16.60
CA LEU A 75 -5.59 3.56 -15.36
C LEU A 75 -5.70 2.50 -14.25
N VAL A 76 -6.85 1.84 -14.15
CA VAL A 76 -7.06 0.73 -13.21
C VAL A 76 -6.13 -0.43 -13.56
N TYR A 77 -6.04 -0.81 -14.83
CA TYR A 77 -5.14 -1.87 -15.28
C TYR A 77 -3.67 -1.54 -15.00
N GLY A 78 -3.24 -0.31 -15.30
CA GLY A 78 -1.88 0.15 -14.99
C GLY A 78 -1.57 0.07 -13.49
N THR A 79 -2.50 0.53 -12.66
CA THR A 79 -2.36 0.47 -11.18
C THR A 79 -2.27 -0.96 -10.69
N LEU A 80 -3.15 -1.85 -11.15
CA LEU A 80 -3.15 -3.26 -10.76
C LEU A 80 -1.90 -3.99 -11.26
N THR A 81 -1.44 -3.73 -12.48
CA THR A 81 -0.22 -4.34 -13.04
C THR A 81 0.99 -4.03 -12.17
N VAL A 82 1.19 -2.76 -11.80
CA VAL A 82 2.30 -2.37 -10.93
C VAL A 82 2.15 -2.94 -9.52
N THR A 83 0.95 -2.87 -8.95
CA THR A 83 0.71 -3.37 -7.59
C THR A 83 0.91 -4.87 -7.46
N ILE A 84 0.32 -5.65 -8.38
CA ILE A 84 0.47 -7.11 -8.38
C ILE A 84 1.94 -7.49 -8.61
N GLY A 85 2.62 -6.84 -9.56
CA GLY A 85 4.04 -7.05 -9.80
C GLY A 85 4.90 -6.73 -8.56
N ALA A 86 4.60 -5.63 -7.86
CA ALA A 86 5.30 -5.24 -6.64
C ALA A 86 5.12 -6.27 -5.51
N ILE A 87 3.88 -6.73 -5.28
CA ILE A 87 3.60 -7.75 -4.25
C ILE A 87 4.22 -9.10 -4.62
N PHE A 88 4.21 -9.48 -5.90
CA PHE A 88 4.85 -10.71 -6.35
C PHE A 88 6.36 -10.75 -6.03
N ILE A 89 7.01 -9.60 -6.05
CA ILE A 89 8.44 -9.46 -5.69
C ILE A 89 8.62 -9.33 -4.18
N ALA A 90 7.83 -8.48 -3.54
CA ALA A 90 7.98 -8.14 -2.13
C ALA A 90 7.59 -9.28 -1.18
N LEU A 91 6.58 -10.08 -1.54
CA LEU A 91 6.05 -11.13 -0.67
C LEU A 91 7.08 -12.23 -0.38
N PRO A 92 7.74 -12.88 -1.36
CA PRO A 92 8.71 -13.93 -1.06
C PRO A 92 9.93 -13.39 -0.30
N VAL A 93 10.41 -12.21 -0.63
CA VAL A 93 11.57 -11.59 0.03
C VAL A 93 11.21 -11.12 1.43
N GLY A 94 10.11 -10.41 1.59
CA GLY A 94 9.65 -9.87 2.86
C GLY A 94 9.26 -10.97 3.85
N LEU A 95 8.46 -11.95 3.41
CA LEU A 95 8.05 -13.08 4.27
C LEU A 95 9.23 -13.99 4.60
N GLY A 96 10.10 -14.29 3.64
CA GLY A 96 11.32 -15.06 3.88
C GLY A 96 12.23 -14.38 4.91
N SER A 97 12.40 -13.06 4.80
CA SER A 97 13.16 -12.27 5.78
C SER A 97 12.48 -12.29 7.16
N ALA A 98 11.17 -12.14 7.23
CA ALA A 98 10.39 -12.20 8.47
C ALA A 98 10.57 -13.54 9.19
N ILE A 99 10.41 -14.64 8.48
CA ILE A 99 10.58 -16.00 9.04
C ILE A 99 12.02 -16.19 9.53
N TYR A 100 13.00 -15.78 8.73
CA TYR A 100 14.40 -15.91 9.14
C TYR A 100 14.69 -15.08 10.40
N LEU A 101 14.25 -13.81 10.44
CA LEU A 101 14.50 -12.92 11.57
C LEU A 101 13.75 -13.35 12.84
N SER A 102 12.56 -13.91 12.70
CA SER A 102 11.77 -14.40 13.84
C SER A 102 12.32 -15.70 14.41
N GLU A 103 12.56 -16.70 13.56
CA GLU A 103 12.79 -18.07 13.99
C GLU A 103 14.28 -18.50 13.99
N TYR A 104 15.09 -17.97 13.09
CA TYR A 104 16.45 -18.49 12.85
C TYR A 104 17.56 -17.52 13.26
N ALA A 105 17.33 -16.21 13.14
CA ALA A 105 18.36 -15.21 13.38
C ALA A 105 18.79 -15.12 14.84
N SER A 106 20.09 -14.90 15.06
CA SER A 106 20.58 -14.55 16.38
C SER A 106 20.09 -13.14 16.78
N PRO A 107 19.93 -12.86 18.08
CA PRO A 107 19.53 -11.53 18.54
C PRO A 107 20.46 -10.40 18.04
N ARG A 108 21.76 -10.68 17.92
CA ARG A 108 22.74 -9.71 17.42
C ARG A 108 22.49 -9.39 15.94
N PHE A 109 22.29 -10.39 15.11
CA PHE A 109 22.01 -10.22 13.68
C PHE A 109 20.71 -9.44 13.45
N ARG A 110 19.65 -9.81 14.18
CA ARG A 110 18.35 -9.11 14.09
C ARG A 110 18.46 -7.65 14.47
N ASN A 111 19.19 -7.32 15.55
CA ASN A 111 19.38 -5.94 15.99
C ASN A 111 20.15 -5.06 14.99
N VAL A 112 20.84 -5.67 14.02
CA VAL A 112 21.49 -4.95 12.92
C VAL A 112 20.57 -4.84 11.70
N VAL A 113 19.89 -5.94 11.34
CA VAL A 113 19.06 -5.98 10.11
C VAL A 113 17.78 -5.16 10.27
N LYS A 114 17.14 -5.18 11.44
CA LYS A 114 15.89 -4.44 11.66
C LYS A 114 16.03 -2.93 11.41
N PRO A 115 17.03 -2.23 11.98
CA PRO A 115 17.27 -0.82 11.63
C PRO A 115 17.58 -0.58 10.15
N ILE A 116 18.24 -1.50 9.46
CA ILE A 116 18.49 -1.38 8.01
C ILE A 116 17.18 -1.40 7.23
N LEU A 117 16.24 -2.29 7.58
CA LEU A 117 14.92 -2.32 6.98
C LEU A 117 14.12 -1.05 7.29
N GLU A 118 14.24 -0.49 8.50
CA GLU A 118 13.61 0.77 8.89
C GLU A 118 14.18 1.97 8.08
N ILE A 119 15.49 2.00 7.87
CA ILE A 119 16.13 3.01 7.01
C ILE A 119 15.61 2.91 5.57
N LEU A 120 15.52 1.70 5.01
CA LEU A 120 14.96 1.50 3.67
C LEU A 120 13.52 2.00 3.57
N ALA A 121 12.70 1.74 4.58
CA ALA A 121 11.33 2.25 4.63
C ALA A 121 11.25 3.79 4.73
N GLY A 122 12.28 4.44 5.23
CA GLY A 122 12.39 5.89 5.39
C GLY A 122 12.90 6.64 4.14
N ILE A 123 13.37 5.96 3.11
CA ILE A 123 13.84 6.60 1.87
C ILE A 123 12.65 7.25 1.15
N PRO A 124 12.76 8.55 0.72
CA PRO A 124 11.72 9.20 -0.07
C PRO A 124 11.40 8.44 -1.36
N THR A 125 10.10 8.26 -1.67
CA THR A 125 9.65 7.42 -2.79
C THR A 125 10.15 7.92 -4.15
N ILE A 126 10.36 9.23 -4.30
CA ILE A 126 10.94 9.81 -5.53
C ILE A 126 12.34 9.25 -5.81
N VAL A 127 13.13 8.95 -4.78
CA VAL A 127 14.48 8.37 -4.93
C VAL A 127 14.38 6.95 -5.51
N TYR A 128 13.42 6.16 -5.04
CA TYR A 128 13.15 4.84 -5.62
C TYR A 128 12.71 4.92 -7.08
N GLY A 129 11.87 5.92 -7.44
CA GLY A 129 11.45 6.15 -8.82
C GLY A 129 12.63 6.50 -9.72
N TYR A 130 13.50 7.39 -9.28
CA TYR A 130 14.71 7.76 -10.01
C TYR A 130 15.69 6.59 -10.11
N PHE A 131 15.87 5.83 -9.04
CA PHE A 131 16.68 4.60 -9.05
C PHE A 131 16.12 3.55 -10.04
N ALA A 132 14.80 3.42 -10.12
CA ALA A 132 14.18 2.54 -11.10
C ALA A 132 14.52 2.96 -12.53
N LEU A 133 14.45 4.25 -12.82
CA LEU A 133 14.72 4.78 -14.16
C LEU A 133 16.18 4.67 -14.56
N VAL A 134 17.11 5.02 -13.65
CA VAL A 134 18.54 5.18 -13.96
C VAL A 134 19.33 3.89 -13.75
N PHE A 135 18.87 3.00 -12.90
CA PHE A 135 19.58 1.76 -12.57
C PHE A 135 18.81 0.50 -12.95
N ILE A 136 17.57 0.33 -12.45
CA ILE A 136 16.80 -0.91 -12.70
C ILE A 136 16.49 -1.06 -14.18
N THR A 137 15.98 -0.01 -14.83
CA THR A 137 15.60 -0.08 -16.25
C THR A 137 16.79 -0.41 -17.16
N PRO A 138 17.96 0.24 -17.08
CA PRO A 138 19.12 -0.12 -17.89
C PRO A 138 19.61 -1.55 -17.65
N VAL A 139 19.61 -2.02 -16.40
CA VAL A 139 19.95 -3.41 -16.10
C VAL A 139 18.96 -4.37 -16.75
N LEU A 140 17.68 -4.11 -16.68
CA LEU A 140 16.67 -4.94 -17.33
C LEU A 140 16.77 -4.90 -18.86
N GLN A 141 17.09 -3.75 -19.46
CA GLN A 141 17.30 -3.61 -20.90
C GLN A 141 18.45 -4.46 -21.42
N TYR A 142 19.47 -4.71 -20.60
CA TYR A 142 20.56 -5.63 -20.95
C TYR A 142 20.08 -7.08 -21.11
N PHE A 143 19.11 -7.51 -20.27
CA PHE A 143 18.55 -8.87 -20.33
C PHE A 143 17.31 -8.99 -21.23
N ILE A 144 16.57 -7.91 -21.42
CA ILE A 144 15.31 -7.86 -22.16
C ILE A 144 15.45 -6.81 -23.28
N PRO A 145 15.97 -7.19 -24.46
CA PRO A 145 16.09 -6.27 -25.58
C PRO A 145 14.72 -5.73 -26.01
N GLY A 146 14.62 -4.43 -26.20
CA GLY A 146 13.36 -3.76 -26.58
C GLY A 146 12.50 -3.27 -25.42
N LEU A 147 12.94 -3.44 -24.15
CA LEU A 147 12.29 -2.85 -23.00
C LEU A 147 12.33 -1.31 -23.09
N GLY A 148 11.16 -0.66 -23.00
CA GLY A 148 11.05 0.80 -22.99
C GLY A 148 11.74 1.42 -21.77
N VAL A 149 12.13 2.70 -21.91
CA VAL A 149 12.71 3.46 -20.78
C VAL A 149 11.73 3.56 -19.62
N PHE A 150 10.47 3.83 -19.92
CA PHE A 150 9.36 3.77 -18.96
C PHE A 150 8.63 2.45 -19.12
N ASN A 151 8.52 1.69 -18.05
CA ASN A 151 7.85 0.39 -18.10
C ASN A 151 7.30 -0.01 -16.72
N ALA A 152 6.24 -0.79 -16.71
CA ALA A 152 5.60 -1.23 -15.48
C ALA A 152 6.48 -2.19 -14.67
N LEU A 153 7.37 -2.96 -15.30
CA LEU A 153 8.25 -3.92 -14.63
C LEU A 153 9.24 -3.22 -13.70
N SER A 154 9.95 -2.21 -14.20
CA SER A 154 10.90 -1.44 -13.38
C SER A 154 10.20 -0.73 -12.22
N ALA A 155 9.01 -0.16 -12.49
CA ALA A 155 8.19 0.44 -11.45
C ALA A 155 7.76 -0.60 -10.40
N SER A 156 7.31 -1.79 -10.83
CA SER A 156 6.92 -2.88 -9.93
C SER A 156 8.08 -3.34 -9.04
N ILE A 157 9.28 -3.45 -9.59
CA ILE A 157 10.48 -3.82 -8.82
C ILE A 157 10.77 -2.75 -7.77
N ALA A 158 10.78 -1.48 -8.14
CA ALA A 158 11.05 -0.39 -7.20
C ALA A 158 10.01 -0.28 -6.08
N VAL A 159 8.71 -0.37 -6.45
CA VAL A 159 7.61 -0.41 -5.46
C VAL A 159 7.73 -1.66 -4.59
N GLY A 160 8.08 -2.81 -5.17
CA GLY A 160 8.31 -4.05 -4.43
C GLY A 160 9.43 -3.91 -3.40
N ILE A 161 10.57 -3.33 -3.78
CA ILE A 161 11.68 -3.05 -2.85
C ILE A 161 11.21 -2.13 -1.72
N MET A 162 10.45 -1.07 -2.04
CA MET A 162 9.93 -0.11 -1.07
C MET A 162 8.98 -0.74 -0.04
N VAL A 163 8.10 -1.68 -0.45
CA VAL A 163 7.14 -2.30 0.46
C VAL A 163 7.67 -3.55 1.17
N THR A 164 8.79 -4.12 0.74
CA THR A 164 9.44 -5.30 1.35
C THR A 164 9.71 -5.12 2.85
N PRO A 165 10.28 -4.00 3.34
CA PRO A 165 10.49 -3.79 4.77
C PRO A 165 9.20 -3.84 5.60
N MET A 166 8.10 -3.33 5.05
CA MET A 166 6.80 -3.34 5.71
C MET A 166 6.26 -4.77 5.88
N ILE A 167 6.30 -5.60 4.81
CA ILE A 167 5.93 -7.01 4.90
C ILE A 167 6.84 -7.74 5.90
N SER A 168 8.16 -7.50 5.83
CA SER A 168 9.11 -8.15 6.71
C SER A 168 8.88 -7.82 8.18
N SER A 169 8.75 -6.53 8.53
CA SER A 169 8.60 -6.11 9.93
C SER A 169 7.27 -6.55 10.52
N LEU A 170 6.15 -6.32 9.82
CA LEU A 170 4.83 -6.69 10.34
C LEU A 170 4.64 -8.21 10.42
N SER A 171 5.15 -8.96 9.44
CA SER A 171 5.12 -10.43 9.51
C SER A 171 6.04 -10.98 10.59
N GLU A 172 7.21 -10.38 10.81
CA GLU A 172 8.10 -10.76 11.93
C GLU A 172 7.43 -10.54 13.27
N GLU A 173 6.74 -9.43 13.45
CA GLU A 173 5.97 -9.14 14.69
C GLU A 173 4.84 -10.14 14.90
N ALA A 174 4.09 -10.49 13.84
CA ALA A 174 3.04 -11.50 13.91
C ALA A 174 3.60 -12.90 14.27
N LEU A 175 4.70 -13.31 13.65
CA LEU A 175 5.38 -14.58 13.97
C LEU A 175 5.87 -14.61 15.42
N ARG A 176 6.37 -13.50 15.94
CA ARG A 176 6.85 -13.42 17.32
C ARG A 176 5.75 -13.37 18.38
N ALA A 177 4.57 -12.89 17.99
CA ALA A 177 3.40 -12.89 18.87
C ALA A 177 2.92 -14.33 19.19
N VAL A 178 3.34 -15.34 18.44
CA VAL A 178 3.02 -16.75 18.72
C VAL A 178 3.64 -17.16 20.08
N PRO A 179 2.85 -17.73 21.01
CA PRO A 179 3.36 -18.15 22.32
C PRO A 179 4.49 -19.17 22.23
N ASN A 180 5.52 -19.01 23.06
CA ASN A 180 6.64 -19.96 23.08
C ASN A 180 6.21 -21.39 23.42
N ALA A 181 5.19 -21.56 24.25
CA ALA A 181 4.62 -22.87 24.59
C ALA A 181 4.20 -23.68 23.37
N MET A 182 3.74 -23.02 22.29
CA MET A 182 3.39 -23.69 21.04
C MET A 182 4.62 -24.26 20.33
N ARG A 183 5.73 -23.48 20.33
CA ARG A 183 7.02 -23.92 19.75
C ARG A 183 7.63 -25.05 20.54
N GLU A 184 7.68 -24.89 21.86
CA GLU A 184 8.25 -25.89 22.78
C GLU A 184 7.43 -27.18 22.76
N GLY A 185 6.10 -27.09 22.70
CA GLY A 185 5.23 -28.24 22.56
C GLY A 185 5.47 -29.05 21.28
N ALA A 186 5.64 -28.37 20.15
CA ALA A 186 5.97 -29.03 18.89
C ALA A 186 7.35 -29.73 18.93
N LEU A 187 8.35 -29.05 19.51
CA LEU A 187 9.71 -29.65 19.67
C LEU A 187 9.69 -30.82 20.65
N ALA A 188 8.91 -30.77 21.73
CA ALA A 188 8.76 -31.88 22.68
C ALA A 188 8.12 -33.13 22.07
N LEU A 189 7.28 -32.95 21.04
CA LEU A 189 6.71 -34.04 20.24
C LEU A 189 7.66 -34.57 19.15
N GLY A 190 8.92 -34.10 19.12
CA GLY A 190 9.95 -34.56 18.19
C GLY A 190 9.98 -33.84 16.84
N SER A 191 9.23 -32.75 16.69
CA SER A 191 9.27 -31.94 15.45
C SER A 191 10.64 -31.26 15.31
N THR A 192 11.14 -31.17 14.09
CA THR A 192 12.28 -30.33 13.77
C THR A 192 11.91 -28.85 13.85
N LYS A 193 12.89 -27.95 13.96
CA LYS A 193 12.66 -26.52 13.95
C LYS A 193 11.90 -26.04 12.71
N TYR A 194 12.23 -26.59 11.54
CA TYR A 194 11.52 -26.32 10.29
C TYR A 194 10.05 -26.75 10.35
N GLU A 195 9.79 -27.98 10.83
CA GLU A 195 8.40 -28.47 10.95
C GLU A 195 7.59 -27.66 11.95
N SER A 196 8.16 -27.29 13.10
CA SER A 196 7.52 -26.39 14.06
C SER A 196 7.19 -25.04 13.42
N THR A 197 8.13 -24.46 12.67
CA THR A 197 7.91 -23.18 11.98
C THR A 197 6.77 -23.28 10.96
N VAL A 198 6.82 -24.28 10.07
CA VAL A 198 5.87 -24.38 8.94
C VAL A 198 4.50 -24.88 9.37
N LYS A 199 4.44 -25.87 10.29
CA LYS A 199 3.19 -26.53 10.67
C LYS A 199 2.49 -25.90 11.90
N VAL A 200 3.20 -25.10 12.71
CA VAL A 200 2.67 -24.50 13.94
C VAL A 200 2.74 -22.99 13.91
N VAL A 201 3.93 -22.41 13.75
CA VAL A 201 4.15 -20.96 13.91
C VAL A 201 3.49 -20.17 12.77
N ILE A 202 3.75 -20.53 11.51
CA ILE A 202 3.18 -19.82 10.34
C ILE A 202 1.65 -19.90 10.32
N PRO A 203 1.00 -21.08 10.49
CA PRO A 203 -0.45 -21.15 10.55
C PRO A 203 -1.07 -20.34 11.69
N TYR A 204 -0.43 -20.29 12.86
CA TYR A 204 -0.90 -19.48 13.99
C TYR A 204 -0.78 -17.98 13.70
N ALA A 205 0.30 -17.54 13.06
CA ALA A 205 0.55 -16.15 12.70
C ALA A 205 -0.13 -15.72 11.39
N LEU A 206 -0.88 -16.60 10.71
CA LEU A 206 -1.37 -16.39 9.35
C LEU A 206 -2.21 -15.11 9.21
N SER A 207 -3.07 -14.81 10.19
CA SER A 207 -3.88 -13.59 10.18
C SER A 207 -3.02 -12.32 10.14
N GLY A 208 -1.95 -12.26 10.96
CA GLY A 208 -1.01 -11.14 10.96
C GLY A 208 -0.17 -11.06 9.69
N ILE A 209 0.26 -12.20 9.15
CA ILE A 209 0.98 -12.25 7.86
C ILE A 209 0.09 -11.74 6.73
N VAL A 210 -1.16 -12.18 6.64
CA VAL A 210 -2.09 -11.70 5.60
C VAL A 210 -2.36 -10.21 5.77
N ALA A 211 -2.56 -9.73 7.01
CA ALA A 211 -2.72 -8.30 7.27
C ALA A 211 -1.52 -7.49 6.78
N SER A 212 -0.28 -7.95 7.00
CA SER A 212 0.92 -7.27 6.53
C SER A 212 0.98 -7.16 5.01
N VAL A 213 0.61 -8.23 4.30
CA VAL A 213 0.57 -8.26 2.82
C VAL A 213 -0.48 -7.31 2.27
N VAL A 214 -1.67 -7.28 2.86
CA VAL A 214 -2.74 -6.38 2.38
C VAL A 214 -2.43 -4.92 2.68
N LEU A 215 -1.83 -4.60 3.83
CA LEU A 215 -1.35 -3.26 4.12
C LEU A 215 -0.27 -2.82 3.12
N ALA A 216 0.67 -3.70 2.78
CA ALA A 216 1.67 -3.44 1.75
C ALA A 216 1.05 -3.25 0.36
N ALA A 217 0.03 -4.06 0.00
CA ALA A 217 -0.70 -3.91 -1.26
C ALA A 217 -1.48 -2.58 -1.31
N SER A 218 -2.14 -2.18 -0.21
CA SER A 218 -2.82 -0.89 -0.11
C SER A 218 -1.86 0.29 -0.27
N ARG A 219 -0.65 0.19 0.30
CA ARG A 219 0.41 1.17 0.13
C ARG A 219 0.91 1.22 -1.33
N ALA A 220 1.10 0.07 -1.97
CA ALA A 220 1.53 -0.02 -3.36
C ALA A 220 0.47 0.54 -4.34
N LEU A 221 -0.83 0.33 -4.07
CA LEU A 221 -1.94 0.90 -4.87
C LEU A 221 -1.93 2.43 -4.85
N GLY A 222 -1.60 3.03 -3.72
CA GLY A 222 -1.53 4.49 -3.55
C GLY A 222 -0.17 5.09 -3.90
N GLU A 223 0.80 4.30 -4.38
CA GLU A 223 2.12 4.83 -4.72
C GLU A 223 2.03 5.80 -5.89
N THR A 224 2.65 6.95 -5.72
CA THR A 224 2.52 8.07 -6.65
C THR A 224 3.83 8.40 -7.36
N MET A 225 4.89 8.63 -6.60
CA MET A 225 6.13 9.18 -7.16
C MET A 225 6.94 8.15 -7.95
N ILE A 226 7.02 6.90 -7.46
CA ILE A 226 7.74 5.84 -8.19
C ILE A 226 7.09 5.59 -9.55
N VAL A 227 5.76 5.44 -9.56
CA VAL A 227 5.03 5.12 -10.79
C VAL A 227 5.02 6.28 -11.78
N THR A 228 4.92 7.53 -11.30
CA THR A 228 4.99 8.73 -12.16
C THR A 228 6.35 8.84 -12.86
N VAL A 229 7.44 8.47 -12.17
CA VAL A 229 8.79 8.59 -12.71
C VAL A 229 9.18 7.38 -13.57
N ALA A 230 8.81 6.16 -13.16
CA ALA A 230 9.34 4.93 -13.77
C ALA A 230 8.34 4.17 -14.66
N ALA A 231 7.03 4.20 -14.34
CA ALA A 231 6.03 3.46 -15.13
C ALA A 231 5.65 4.15 -16.44
N GLY A 232 5.72 5.48 -16.46
CA GLY A 232 5.34 6.30 -17.59
C GLY A 232 3.92 6.88 -17.51
N ALA A 233 3.45 7.44 -18.61
CA ALA A 233 2.18 8.16 -18.70
C ALA A 233 1.33 7.73 -19.91
N THR A 234 1.41 6.47 -20.32
CA THR A 234 0.66 5.95 -21.47
C THR A 234 -0.50 5.09 -20.96
N PRO A 235 -1.75 5.57 -21.04
CA PRO A 235 -2.91 4.79 -20.62
C PRO A 235 -3.24 3.72 -21.67
N LYS A 236 -2.92 2.47 -21.35
CA LYS A 236 -3.16 1.31 -22.21
C LYS A 236 -3.87 0.20 -21.45
N LEU A 237 -4.78 -0.50 -22.12
CA LEU A 237 -5.36 -1.76 -21.66
C LEU A 237 -4.39 -2.91 -22.03
N SER A 238 -3.28 -2.99 -21.30
CA SER A 238 -2.29 -4.06 -21.48
C SER A 238 -1.85 -4.57 -20.11
N LEU A 239 -1.78 -5.89 -19.99
CA LEU A 239 -1.18 -6.57 -18.84
C LEU A 239 0.32 -6.86 -19.06
N ASN A 240 0.88 -6.39 -20.16
CA ASN A 240 2.30 -6.56 -20.44
C ASN A 240 3.13 -5.64 -19.55
N PRO A 241 3.89 -6.17 -18.59
CA PRO A 241 4.69 -5.37 -17.66
C PRO A 241 5.88 -4.67 -18.35
N LEU A 242 6.22 -5.04 -19.57
CA LEU A 242 7.33 -4.47 -20.34
C LEU A 242 6.98 -3.13 -21.02
N GLU A 243 5.70 -2.77 -21.02
CA GLU A 243 5.21 -1.54 -21.62
C GLU A 243 5.08 -0.41 -20.63
N SER A 244 5.05 0.82 -21.15
CA SER A 244 4.67 2.01 -20.38
C SER A 244 3.20 1.95 -20.03
N VAL A 245 2.87 2.21 -18.77
CA VAL A 245 1.51 2.27 -18.26
C VAL A 245 1.29 3.57 -17.49
N GLN A 246 0.04 3.99 -17.40
CA GLN A 246 -0.36 5.09 -16.53
C GLN A 246 -1.19 4.56 -15.37
N THR A 247 -0.84 4.94 -14.14
CA THR A 247 -1.61 4.60 -12.94
C THR A 247 -2.61 5.70 -12.59
N LEU A 248 -3.59 5.38 -11.74
CA LEU A 248 -4.56 6.36 -11.20
C LEU A 248 -3.85 7.55 -10.54
N THR A 249 -2.84 7.27 -9.72
CA THR A 249 -2.06 8.29 -9.01
C THR A 249 -1.18 9.12 -9.94
N ALA A 250 -0.52 8.49 -10.93
CA ALA A 250 0.29 9.19 -11.92
C ALA A 250 -0.55 10.15 -12.78
N TYR A 251 -1.78 9.78 -13.12
CA TYR A 251 -2.69 10.66 -13.83
C TYR A 251 -3.07 11.90 -12.99
N ILE A 252 -3.40 11.71 -11.70
CA ILE A 252 -3.70 12.83 -10.79
C ILE A 252 -2.54 13.82 -10.76
N VAL A 253 -1.30 13.32 -10.65
CA VAL A 253 -0.09 14.18 -10.66
C VAL A 253 0.05 14.90 -11.99
N GLN A 254 -0.14 14.21 -13.11
CA GLN A 254 -0.01 14.79 -14.45
C GLN A 254 -0.96 15.99 -14.65
N VAL A 255 -2.22 15.83 -14.27
CA VAL A 255 -3.22 16.91 -14.41
C VAL A 255 -2.98 18.03 -13.40
N THR A 256 -2.61 17.69 -12.16
CA THR A 256 -2.37 18.69 -11.10
C THR A 256 -1.13 19.55 -11.37
N MET A 257 -0.08 18.97 -11.99
CA MET A 257 1.15 19.68 -12.34
C MET A 257 1.13 20.26 -13.77
N GLY A 258 0.12 19.93 -14.56
CA GLY A 258 -0.06 20.44 -15.92
C GLY A 258 -0.78 21.80 -15.94
N ASP A 259 -0.85 22.41 -17.12
CA ASP A 259 -1.55 23.67 -17.38
C ASP A 259 -3.06 23.48 -17.59
N THR A 260 -3.68 22.60 -16.79
CA THR A 260 -5.11 22.30 -16.92
C THR A 260 -5.92 23.45 -16.31
N PRO A 261 -6.85 24.08 -17.06
CA PRO A 261 -7.66 25.18 -16.56
C PRO A 261 -8.48 24.76 -15.34
N ALA A 262 -8.50 25.60 -14.30
CA ALA A 262 -9.34 25.38 -13.14
C ALA A 262 -10.82 25.31 -13.57
N HIS A 263 -11.59 24.42 -12.97
CA HIS A 263 -13.02 24.19 -13.27
C HIS A 263 -13.33 23.60 -14.67
N SER A 264 -12.33 23.12 -15.40
CA SER A 264 -12.55 22.34 -16.62
C SER A 264 -12.98 20.91 -16.29
N VAL A 265 -13.50 20.18 -17.29
CA VAL A 265 -13.88 18.76 -17.12
C VAL A 265 -12.66 17.91 -16.79
N GLU A 266 -11.52 18.23 -17.41
CA GLU A 266 -10.22 17.59 -17.13
C GLU A 266 -9.80 17.80 -15.68
N TYR A 267 -10.00 19.00 -15.13
CA TYR A 267 -9.74 19.29 -13.72
C TYR A 267 -10.65 18.43 -12.82
N PHE A 268 -11.94 18.37 -13.09
CA PHE A 268 -12.86 17.56 -12.28
C PHE A 268 -12.64 16.06 -12.43
N SER A 269 -12.01 15.60 -13.50
CA SER A 269 -11.65 14.19 -13.67
C SER A 269 -10.69 13.67 -12.60
N ILE A 270 -9.83 14.55 -12.01
CA ILE A 270 -8.95 14.20 -10.88
C ILE A 270 -9.76 13.61 -9.72
N PHE A 271 -10.91 14.22 -9.42
CA PHE A 271 -11.77 13.79 -8.31
C PHE A 271 -12.47 12.46 -8.63
N ALA A 272 -12.89 12.26 -9.88
CA ALA A 272 -13.45 10.98 -10.32
C ALA A 272 -12.42 9.83 -10.29
N VAL A 273 -11.17 10.10 -10.66
CA VAL A 273 -10.05 9.17 -10.52
C VAL A 273 -9.71 8.96 -9.04
N GLY A 274 -9.72 10.03 -8.25
CA GLY A 274 -9.47 9.99 -6.80
C GLY A 274 -10.51 9.16 -6.04
N ILE A 275 -11.81 9.30 -6.34
CA ILE A 275 -12.85 8.48 -5.71
C ILE A 275 -12.72 7.01 -6.13
N THR A 276 -12.30 6.73 -7.35
CA THR A 276 -12.03 5.37 -7.82
C THR A 276 -10.89 4.74 -7.00
N LEU A 277 -9.78 5.45 -6.82
CA LEU A 277 -8.67 5.00 -5.98
C LEU A 277 -9.10 4.79 -4.52
N PHE A 278 -9.89 5.72 -3.98
CA PHE A 278 -10.44 5.62 -2.63
C PHE A 278 -11.30 4.37 -2.45
N VAL A 279 -12.19 4.08 -3.39
CA VAL A 279 -13.01 2.86 -3.36
C VAL A 279 -12.14 1.60 -3.45
N PHE A 280 -11.13 1.58 -4.32
CA PHE A 280 -10.20 0.45 -4.41
C PHE A 280 -9.47 0.19 -3.09
N THR A 281 -8.90 1.22 -2.48
CA THR A 281 -8.19 1.10 -1.21
C THR A 281 -9.12 0.72 -0.06
N LEU A 282 -10.34 1.26 -0.05
CA LEU A 282 -11.37 0.91 0.93
C LEU A 282 -11.75 -0.57 0.84
N VAL A 283 -12.03 -1.07 -0.36
CA VAL A 283 -12.38 -2.47 -0.60
C VAL A 283 -11.23 -3.40 -0.19
N MET A 284 -9.99 -3.04 -0.53
CA MET A 284 -8.81 -3.81 -0.12
C MET A 284 -8.65 -3.85 1.40
N ASN A 285 -8.82 -2.71 2.08
CA ASN A 285 -8.72 -2.65 3.54
C ASN A 285 -9.87 -3.42 4.24
N MET A 286 -11.09 -3.35 3.70
CA MET A 286 -12.22 -4.14 4.20
C MET A 286 -11.97 -5.64 4.01
N ALA A 287 -11.47 -6.05 2.86
CA ALA A 287 -11.11 -7.44 2.59
C ALA A 287 -10.00 -7.92 3.55
N ALA A 288 -9.00 -7.07 3.83
CA ALA A 288 -7.95 -7.35 4.81
C ALA A 288 -8.52 -7.61 6.21
N ASN A 289 -9.35 -6.70 6.70
CA ASN A 289 -9.95 -6.82 8.01
C ASN A 289 -10.81 -8.09 8.10
N TYR A 290 -11.63 -8.36 7.07
CA TYR A 290 -12.44 -9.58 7.01
C TYR A 290 -11.60 -10.86 7.06
N VAL A 291 -10.49 -10.93 6.31
CA VAL A 291 -9.58 -12.08 6.32
C VAL A 291 -8.87 -12.19 7.68
N THR A 292 -8.39 -11.08 8.21
CA THR A 292 -7.73 -11.06 9.53
C THR A 292 -8.66 -11.56 10.64
N ASP A 293 -9.90 -11.09 10.67
CA ASP A 293 -10.90 -11.51 11.67
C ASP A 293 -11.28 -12.99 11.49
N ARG A 294 -11.36 -13.48 10.24
CA ARG A 294 -11.72 -14.88 9.94
C ARG A 294 -10.65 -15.88 10.36
N TYR A 295 -9.37 -15.50 10.27
CA TYR A 295 -8.23 -16.37 10.58
C TYR A 295 -7.57 -16.06 11.92
N ARG A 296 -8.17 -15.22 12.74
CA ARG A 296 -7.68 -14.91 14.10
C ARG A 296 -7.87 -16.16 14.97
N ILE A 297 -6.76 -16.87 15.21
CA ILE A 297 -6.74 -18.03 16.13
C ILE A 297 -6.35 -17.49 17.51
N GLY A 298 -7.27 -17.52 18.47
CA GLY A 298 -6.89 -17.32 19.86
C GLY A 298 -7.63 -16.23 20.67
N GLU A 299 -8.94 -16.05 20.45
CA GLU A 299 -9.87 -15.53 21.49
C GLU A 299 -10.96 -16.52 21.73
#